data_62112d12bbaaa3e957fb0d19f71673cd
#
_entry.id   62112d12bbaaa3e957fb0d19f71673cd
#
_cell.length_a   1.000
_cell.length_b   1.000
_cell.length_c   1.000
_cell.angle_alpha   90.00
_cell.angle_beta   90.00
_cell.angle_gamma   90.00
#
_symmetry.space_group_name_H-M   'P 1'
#
loop_
_entity.id
_entity.type
_entity.pdbx_description
1 polymer ?
#
loop_
_entity_poly.entity_id
_entity_poly.type
_entity_poly.pdbx_seq_one_letter_code
_entity_poly.pdbx_strand_id
1 'polypeptide(L)'
;YNVDIFLGIGGGPEGVLAASALDAYGCFFQGKFLFDTKEDQLRAKNMGIENLEKKYELNEIVSGDSIFCATGITSGDLVQGISIQEDTFTSETLVTHKSSRIQTTVKSKYKI
;
A
#
# COMPACT_ATOMS: atom_id res chain seq x y z
N TYR A 1 -12.24 10.66 2.67
CA TYR A 1 -11.58 11.96 2.56
C TYR A 1 -11.79 12.54 1.16
N ASN A 2 -12.16 13.81 1.08
CA ASN A 2 -12.11 14.58 -0.17
C ASN A 2 -10.70 15.18 -0.29
N VAL A 3 -9.81 14.41 -0.87
CA VAL A 3 -8.43 14.83 -1.12
C VAL A 3 -8.17 14.75 -2.62
N ASP A 4 -7.81 15.86 -3.23
CA ASP A 4 -7.49 15.91 -4.66
C ASP A 4 -6.08 15.40 -4.94
N ILE A 5 -5.12 15.74 -4.08
CA ILE A 5 -3.72 15.36 -4.22
C ILE A 5 -3.15 15.02 -2.83
N PHE A 6 -2.42 13.91 -2.76
CA PHE A 6 -1.62 13.54 -1.60
C PHE A 6 -0.14 13.49 -1.99
N LEU A 7 0.72 14.12 -1.19
CA LEU A 7 2.17 14.07 -1.34
C LEU A 7 2.78 13.56 -0.05
N GLY A 8 3.69 12.61 -0.15
CA GLY A 8 4.35 12.03 1.01
C GLY A 8 5.69 11.38 0.66
N ILE A 9 6.50 11.17 1.67
CA ILE A 9 7.76 10.43 1.61
C ILE A 9 7.64 9.24 2.55
N GLY A 10 8.09 8.06 2.10
CA GLY A 10 8.06 6.84 2.89
C GLY A 10 8.99 5.78 2.33
N GLY A 11 8.99 4.61 2.91
CA GLY A 11 9.77 3.49 2.43
C GLY A 11 9.30 2.97 1.08
N GLY A 12 10.21 2.40 0.30
CA GLY A 12 9.90 1.81 -1.00
C GLY A 12 8.82 0.72 -0.92
N PRO A 13 8.91 -0.25 0.02
CA PRO A 13 7.88 -1.28 0.19
C PRO A 13 6.49 -0.71 0.50
N GLU A 14 6.41 0.28 1.37
CA GLU A 14 5.15 0.96 1.73
C GLU A 14 4.56 1.71 0.54
N GLY A 15 5.41 2.29 -0.30
CA GLY A 15 4.99 2.93 -1.56
C GLY A 15 4.37 1.94 -2.54
N VAL A 16 4.93 0.74 -2.67
CA VAL A 16 4.37 -0.35 -3.50
C VAL A 16 3.02 -0.83 -2.95
N LEU A 17 2.90 -1.00 -1.63
CA LEU A 17 1.64 -1.36 -0.99
C LEU A 17 0.56 -0.31 -1.23
N ALA A 18 0.90 0.97 -1.07
CA ALA A 18 -0.03 2.07 -1.34
C ALA A 18 -0.46 2.09 -2.82
N ALA A 19 0.47 1.93 -3.75
CA ALA A 19 0.17 1.86 -5.17
C ALA A 19 -0.78 0.69 -5.49
N SER A 20 -0.55 -0.49 -4.91
CA SER A 20 -1.40 -1.67 -5.07
C SER A 20 -2.84 -1.44 -4.57
N ALA A 21 -2.99 -0.81 -3.42
CA ALA A 21 -4.31 -0.47 -2.89
C ALA A 21 -5.03 0.53 -3.79
N LEU A 22 -4.35 1.61 -4.18
CA LEU A 22 -4.91 2.70 -4.99
C LEU A 22 -5.28 2.26 -6.41
N ASP A 23 -4.59 1.27 -6.97
CA ASP A 23 -4.87 0.72 -8.30
C ASP A 23 -6.30 0.13 -8.37
N ALA A 24 -6.75 -0.56 -7.33
CA ALA A 24 -8.12 -1.08 -7.26
C ALA A 24 -9.19 0.03 -7.21
N TYR A 25 -8.84 1.22 -6.75
CA TYR A 25 -9.72 2.40 -6.74
C TYR A 25 -9.65 3.21 -8.05
N GLY A 26 -8.77 2.84 -8.97
CA GLY A 26 -8.57 3.60 -10.21
C GLY A 26 -7.93 4.97 -10.00
N CYS A 27 -7.16 5.14 -8.94
CA CYS A 27 -6.45 6.37 -8.65
C CYS A 27 -5.17 6.49 -9.48
N PHE A 28 -4.73 7.72 -9.72
CA PHE A 28 -3.39 7.97 -10.22
C PHE A 28 -2.36 7.83 -9.09
N PHE A 29 -1.20 7.30 -9.43
CA PHE A 29 -0.08 7.22 -8.51
C PHE A 29 1.22 7.36 -9.27
N GLN A 30 2.13 8.15 -8.73
CA GLN A 30 3.51 8.28 -9.21
C GLN A 30 4.46 8.16 -8.03
N GLY A 31 5.59 7.51 -8.24
CA GLY A 31 6.66 7.40 -7.26
C GLY A 31 8.01 7.76 -7.86
N LYS A 32 8.88 8.33 -7.03
CA LYS A 32 10.28 8.59 -7.37
C LYS A 32 11.15 8.15 -6.19
N PHE A 33 12.22 7.45 -6.46
CA PHE A 33 13.22 7.17 -5.42
C PHE A 33 13.99 8.44 -5.07
N LEU A 34 14.27 8.59 -3.77
CA LEU A 34 15.16 9.61 -3.25
C LEU A 34 16.47 8.96 -2.83
N PHE A 35 17.56 9.38 -3.41
CA PHE A 35 18.90 8.89 -3.13
C PHE A 35 19.72 10.03 -2.52
N ASP A 36 19.72 10.11 -1.22
CA ASP A 36 20.30 11.22 -0.47
C ASP A 36 21.83 11.16 -0.40
N THR A 37 22.40 9.97 -0.58
CA THR A 37 23.85 9.76 -0.49
C THR A 37 24.43 9.20 -1.79
N LYS A 38 25.74 9.41 -2.00
CA LYS A 38 26.46 8.81 -3.13
C LYS A 38 26.50 7.30 -3.04
N GLU A 39 26.48 6.74 -1.84
CA GLU A 39 26.44 5.30 -1.60
C GLU A 39 25.10 4.70 -2.07
N ASP A 40 23.98 5.35 -1.75
CA ASP A 40 22.66 4.93 -2.20
C ASP A 40 22.54 5.00 -3.72
N GLN A 41 23.09 6.05 -4.33
CA GLN A 41 23.11 6.19 -5.78
C GLN A 41 23.93 5.08 -6.45
N LEU A 42 25.09 4.74 -5.89
CA LEU A 42 25.93 3.65 -6.39
C LEU A 42 25.22 2.30 -6.22
N ARG A 43 24.61 2.05 -5.07
CA ARG A 43 23.82 0.84 -4.81
C ARG A 43 22.67 0.71 -5.82
N ALA A 44 21.93 1.78 -6.07
CA ALA A 44 20.86 1.81 -7.04
C ALA A 44 21.34 1.44 -8.46
N LYS A 45 22.47 2.02 -8.90
CA LYS A 45 23.07 1.69 -10.18
C LYS A 45 23.52 0.22 -10.28
N ASN A 46 24.11 -0.32 -9.21
CA ASN A 46 24.51 -1.72 -9.13
C ASN A 46 23.31 -2.68 -9.17
N MET A 47 22.12 -2.21 -8.74
CA MET A 47 20.86 -2.94 -8.84
C MET A 47 20.15 -2.78 -10.19
N GLY A 48 20.75 -2.04 -11.14
CA GLY A 48 20.23 -1.87 -12.50
C GLY A 48 19.34 -0.62 -12.68
N ILE A 49 19.30 0.28 -11.71
CA ILE A 49 18.59 1.56 -11.84
C ILE A 49 19.52 2.56 -12.54
N GLU A 50 19.33 2.75 -13.85
CA GLU A 50 20.19 3.62 -14.64
C GLU A 50 19.82 5.09 -14.48
N ASN A 51 18.53 5.41 -14.49
CA ASN A 51 18.01 6.77 -14.31
C ASN A 51 17.54 7.00 -12.88
N LEU A 52 18.37 7.67 -12.07
CA LEU A 52 18.08 7.97 -10.67
C LEU A 52 16.98 9.03 -10.49
N GLU A 53 16.65 9.77 -11.53
CA GLU A 53 15.63 10.82 -11.52
C GLU A 53 14.28 10.32 -12.07
N LYS A 54 14.18 9.06 -12.43
CA LYS A 54 12.98 8.48 -13.01
C LYS A 54 11.79 8.60 -12.07
N LYS A 55 10.67 9.06 -12.61
CA LYS A 55 9.34 8.92 -12.01
C LYS A 55 8.70 7.64 -12.55
N TYR A 56 8.18 6.84 -11.64
CA TYR A 56 7.51 5.59 -11.94
C TYR A 56 6.01 5.80 -11.89
N GLU A 57 5.32 5.39 -12.93
CA GLU A 57 3.86 5.35 -12.97
C GLU A 57 3.33 4.11 -12.23
N LEU A 58 2.07 4.15 -11.85
CA LEU A 58 1.43 3.08 -11.08
C LEU A 58 1.63 1.70 -11.73
N ASN A 59 1.44 1.60 -13.05
CA ASN A 59 1.58 0.34 -13.81
C ASN A 59 3.02 -0.15 -13.94
N GLU A 60 4.01 0.69 -13.70
CA GLU A 60 5.42 0.29 -13.61
C GLU A 60 5.77 -0.20 -12.21
N ILE A 61 5.07 0.31 -11.18
CA ILE A 61 5.26 -0.09 -9.78
C ILE A 61 4.54 -1.39 -9.49
N VAL A 62 3.29 -1.52 -9.94
CA VAL A 62 2.45 -2.70 -9.77
C VAL A 62 2.01 -3.19 -11.15
N SER A 63 2.68 -4.21 -11.64
CA SER A 63 2.34 -4.88 -12.89
C SER A 63 1.48 -6.11 -12.64
N GLY A 64 0.56 -6.42 -13.58
CA GLY A 64 -0.32 -7.56 -13.46
C GLY A 64 -1.51 -7.34 -12.51
N ASP A 65 -2.18 -8.42 -12.20
CA ASP A 65 -3.30 -8.40 -11.26
C ASP A 65 -2.80 -8.45 -9.82
N SER A 66 -3.47 -7.77 -8.91
CA SER A 66 -3.05 -7.67 -7.52
C SER A 66 -4.22 -7.66 -6.55
N ILE A 67 -3.98 -8.23 -5.38
CA ILE A 67 -4.86 -8.16 -4.22
C ILE A 67 -4.09 -7.46 -3.10
N PHE A 68 -4.72 -6.47 -2.49
CA PHE A 68 -4.21 -5.83 -1.29
C PHE A 68 -5.09 -6.17 -0.10
N CYS A 69 -4.48 -6.52 1.03
CA CYS A 69 -5.15 -6.78 2.29
C CYS A 69 -4.49 -6.01 3.42
N ALA A 70 -5.30 -5.33 4.22
CA ALA A 70 -4.82 -4.64 5.42
C ALA A 70 -5.76 -4.89 6.60
N THR A 71 -5.24 -5.51 7.65
CA THR A 71 -5.97 -5.79 8.88
C THR A 71 -5.64 -4.73 9.94
N GLY A 72 -6.66 -4.14 10.54
CA GLY A 72 -6.49 -3.18 11.61
C GLY A 72 -5.99 -3.83 12.89
N ILE A 73 -4.91 -3.33 13.45
CA ILE A 73 -4.45 -3.66 14.81
C ILE A 73 -5.05 -2.63 15.79
N THR A 74 -4.88 -1.37 15.47
CA THR A 74 -5.55 -0.26 16.13
C THR A 74 -6.61 0.31 15.21
N SER A 75 -7.67 0.92 15.78
CA SER A 75 -8.73 1.54 14.98
C SER A 75 -8.21 2.77 14.25
N GLY A 76 -8.56 2.87 12.98
CA GLY A 76 -8.26 3.98 12.10
C GLY A 76 -9.41 4.26 11.15
N ASP A 77 -9.19 5.15 10.20
CA ASP A 77 -10.26 5.59 9.29
C ASP A 77 -10.63 4.51 8.24
N LEU A 78 -9.70 3.61 7.94
CA LEU A 78 -9.95 2.55 6.95
C LEU A 78 -10.61 1.32 7.54
N VAL A 79 -10.15 0.87 8.70
CA VAL A 79 -10.62 -0.35 9.39
C VAL A 79 -10.60 -0.18 10.89
N GLN A 80 -11.46 -0.94 11.56
CA GLN A 80 -11.43 -1.02 13.02
C GLN A 80 -10.27 -1.91 13.47
N GLY A 81 -9.73 -1.58 14.64
CA GLY A 81 -8.70 -2.39 15.29
C GLY A 81 -9.26 -3.68 15.89
N ILE A 82 -8.36 -4.50 16.43
CA ILE A 82 -8.72 -5.71 17.13
C ILE A 82 -9.50 -5.37 18.39
N SER A 83 -10.64 -6.04 18.59
CA SER A 83 -11.43 -5.98 19.82
C SER A 83 -11.44 -7.34 20.50
N ILE A 84 -11.07 -7.39 21.76
CA ILE A 84 -11.06 -8.60 22.58
C ILE A 84 -12.20 -8.55 23.57
N GLN A 85 -13.03 -9.58 23.59
CA GLN A 85 -14.15 -9.74 24.51
C GLN A 85 -14.15 -11.18 25.06
N GLU A 86 -13.93 -11.31 26.38
CA GLU A 86 -13.85 -12.62 27.05
C GLU A 86 -12.86 -13.56 26.35
N ASP A 87 -13.36 -14.61 25.72
CA ASP A 87 -12.59 -15.63 25.02
C ASP A 87 -12.59 -15.48 23.49
N THR A 88 -13.01 -14.33 22.99
CA THR A 88 -13.10 -14.05 21.55
C THR A 88 -12.39 -12.77 21.18
N PHE A 89 -11.87 -12.71 19.94
CA PHE A 89 -11.44 -11.45 19.33
C PHE A 89 -12.09 -11.26 17.96
N THR A 90 -12.27 -10.00 17.60
CA THR A 90 -12.73 -9.60 16.27
C THR A 90 -11.66 -8.81 15.57
N SER A 91 -11.57 -8.99 14.25
CA SER A 91 -10.69 -8.21 13.37
C SER A 91 -11.46 -7.70 12.16
N GLU A 92 -10.99 -6.61 11.60
CA GLU A 92 -11.52 -6.03 10.38
C GLU A 92 -10.38 -5.86 9.36
N THR A 93 -10.60 -6.35 8.14
CA THR A 93 -9.61 -6.35 7.06
C THR A 93 -10.20 -5.65 5.84
N LEU A 94 -9.53 -4.62 5.36
CA LEU A 94 -9.79 -4.07 4.03
C LEU A 94 -9.15 -5.01 2.99
N VAL A 95 -9.94 -5.39 2.00
CA VAL A 95 -9.50 -6.19 0.86
C VAL A 95 -9.80 -5.44 -0.42
N THR A 96 -8.81 -5.29 -1.28
CA THR A 96 -9.01 -4.73 -2.62
C THR A 96 -8.46 -5.68 -3.67
N HIS A 97 -9.11 -5.73 -4.84
CA HIS A 97 -8.67 -6.53 -5.97
C HIS A 97 -8.72 -5.69 -7.24
N LYS A 98 -7.58 -5.61 -7.94
CA LYS A 98 -7.39 -4.73 -9.10
C LYS A 98 -8.36 -5.05 -10.24
N SER A 99 -8.32 -6.25 -10.78
CA SER A 99 -9.04 -6.59 -12.01
C SER A 99 -10.55 -6.55 -11.85
N SER A 100 -11.09 -6.95 -10.71
CA SER A 100 -12.52 -6.90 -10.42
C SER A 100 -13.01 -5.58 -9.85
N ARG A 101 -12.10 -4.65 -9.53
CA ARG A 101 -12.41 -3.37 -8.87
C ARG A 101 -13.17 -3.54 -7.56
N ILE A 102 -12.95 -4.65 -6.86
CA ILE A 102 -13.56 -4.92 -5.56
C ILE A 102 -12.77 -4.16 -4.48
N GLN A 103 -13.53 -3.46 -3.63
CA GLN A 103 -13.06 -2.91 -2.37
C GLN A 103 -14.09 -3.31 -1.33
N THR A 104 -13.68 -4.11 -0.38
CA THR A 104 -14.58 -4.63 0.65
C THR A 104 -13.88 -4.70 2.00
N THR A 105 -14.68 -4.68 3.05
CA THR A 105 -14.21 -4.90 4.42
C THR A 105 -14.75 -6.23 4.92
N VAL A 106 -13.85 -7.08 5.38
CA VAL A 106 -14.16 -8.38 5.96
C VAL A 106 -14.03 -8.28 7.48
N LYS A 107 -15.10 -8.63 8.19
CA LYS A 107 -15.10 -8.78 9.65
C LYS A 107 -15.03 -10.24 10.01
N SER A 108 -14.11 -10.58 10.90
CA SER A 108 -13.92 -11.95 11.35
C SER A 108 -13.95 -12.01 12.89
N LYS A 109 -14.53 -13.08 13.42
CA LYS A 109 -14.58 -13.35 14.85
C LYS A 109 -13.93 -14.71 15.12
N TYR A 110 -13.02 -14.74 16.05
CA TYR A 110 -12.26 -15.93 16.42
C TYR A 110 -12.36 -16.18 17.90
N LYS A 111 -12.30 -17.45 18.27
CA LYS A 111 -12.17 -17.87 19.66
C LYS A 111 -10.69 -17.90 20.03
N ILE A 112 -10.36 -17.41 21.22
CA ILE A 112 -9.01 -17.43 21.76
C ILE A 112 -8.70 -18.85 22.28
#